data_a439b67d1fa903c94d44aa047442c0dc
#
_entry.id   a439b67d1fa903c94d44aa047442c0dc
#
_cell.length_a   1.000
_cell.length_b   1.000
_cell.length_c   1.000
_cell.angle_alpha   90.00
_cell.angle_beta   90.00
_cell.angle_gamma   90.00
#
_symmetry.space_group_name_H-M   'P 1'
#
loop_
_entity.id
_entity.type
_entity.pdbx_description
1 polymer ?
#
loop_
_entity_poly.entity_id
_entity_poly.type
_entity_poly.pdbx_seq_one_letter_code
_entity_poly.pdbx_strand_id
1 'polypeptide(L)'
;VDNQFAIGHVGRFTAQKNHVFLIDVFTEVAKRRDDAVLLLVGTGEAGASVKALVDERGLTDRVKFLGQRIDVNRLYQAFDAFVLPSLYEGLCLVGVEAQVSGLPCLLSDAITREVDVTGECKFLSIDSPVVWADEIDSLLQYSYEGRLSISSGQFADYNVELQGERLTRKYLDLYSRN
;
A
#
# COMPACT_ATOMS: atom_id res chain seq x y z
N VAL A 1 -9.59 -3.80 16.26
CA VAL A 1 -10.56 -3.67 15.16
C VAL A 1 -11.14 -5.06 14.89
N ASP A 2 -11.78 -5.61 15.92
CA ASP A 2 -12.35 -6.94 15.82
C ASP A 2 -13.52 -6.89 14.83
N ASN A 3 -13.46 -7.69 13.76
CA ASN A 3 -14.44 -7.84 12.70
C ASN A 3 -14.58 -6.66 11.70
N GLN A 4 -13.61 -5.75 11.59
CA GLN A 4 -13.59 -4.74 10.54
C GLN A 4 -12.60 -5.12 9.45
N PHE A 5 -12.96 -4.82 8.20
CA PHE A 5 -12.05 -4.94 7.07
C PHE A 5 -11.21 -3.67 6.92
N ALA A 6 -9.90 -3.79 7.11
CA ALA A 6 -8.97 -2.67 7.15
C ALA A 6 -8.24 -2.48 5.81
N ILE A 7 -8.60 -1.45 5.07
CA ILE A 7 -7.87 -1.00 3.89
C ILE A 7 -6.77 -0.05 4.34
N GLY A 8 -5.50 -0.37 4.04
CA GLY A 8 -4.35 0.41 4.43
C GLY A 8 -3.77 1.24 3.29
N HIS A 9 -3.34 2.46 3.61
CA HIS A 9 -2.53 3.30 2.75
C HIS A 9 -1.39 3.91 3.56
N VAL A 10 -0.19 3.85 3.02
CA VAL A 10 1.01 4.45 3.61
C VAL A 10 1.64 5.40 2.62
N GLY A 11 1.74 6.68 2.98
CA GLY A 11 2.33 7.67 2.11
C GLY A 11 2.21 9.10 2.61
N ARG A 12 3.07 9.99 2.07
CA ARG A 12 2.97 11.42 2.34
C ARG A 12 1.68 11.97 1.72
N PHE A 13 0.98 12.85 2.41
CA PHE A 13 -0.21 13.53 1.90
C PHE A 13 0.19 14.61 0.89
N THR A 14 0.48 14.19 -0.33
CA THR A 14 0.84 15.02 -1.50
C THR A 14 -0.08 14.71 -2.66
N ALA A 15 -0.11 15.58 -3.67
CA ALA A 15 -0.88 15.35 -4.90
C ALA A 15 -0.46 14.02 -5.59
N GLN A 16 0.83 13.68 -5.56
CA GLN A 16 1.38 12.44 -6.13
C GLN A 16 0.69 11.18 -5.61
N LYS A 17 0.39 11.10 -4.30
CA LYS A 17 -0.22 9.94 -3.66
C LYS A 17 -1.74 9.82 -3.89
N ASN A 18 -2.34 10.85 -4.49
CA ASN A 18 -3.72 10.85 -4.98
C ASN A 18 -4.78 10.42 -3.92
N HIS A 19 -4.67 11.00 -2.72
CA HIS A 19 -5.61 10.69 -1.64
C HIS A 19 -7.06 11.03 -1.99
N VAL A 20 -7.29 12.01 -2.89
CA VAL A 20 -8.64 12.36 -3.35
C VAL A 20 -9.29 11.15 -4.01
N PHE A 21 -8.60 10.55 -4.98
CA PHE A 21 -9.09 9.34 -5.65
C PHE A 21 -9.25 8.16 -4.65
N LEU A 22 -8.34 8.03 -3.68
CA LEU A 22 -8.46 7.00 -2.65
C LEU A 22 -9.74 7.16 -1.81
N ILE A 23 -10.11 8.40 -1.47
CA ILE A 23 -11.38 8.66 -0.78
C ILE A 23 -12.58 8.35 -1.67
N ASP A 24 -12.51 8.64 -2.97
CA ASP A 24 -13.57 8.26 -3.91
C ASP A 24 -13.71 6.72 -4.02
N VAL A 25 -12.60 5.99 -4.10
CA VAL A 25 -12.59 4.51 -4.03
C VAL A 25 -13.23 4.03 -2.73
N PHE A 26 -12.80 4.58 -1.60
CA PHE A 26 -13.35 4.16 -0.30
C PHE A 26 -14.83 4.54 -0.15
N THR A 27 -15.29 5.61 -0.78
CA THR A 27 -16.71 5.97 -0.84
C THR A 27 -17.53 4.87 -1.52
N GLU A 28 -17.02 4.28 -2.61
CA GLU A 28 -17.69 3.17 -3.29
C GLU A 28 -17.67 1.88 -2.45
N VAL A 29 -16.56 1.57 -1.78
CA VAL A 29 -16.47 0.44 -0.84
C VAL A 29 -17.47 0.63 0.32
N ALA A 30 -17.53 1.83 0.87
CA ALA A 30 -18.38 2.16 2.01
C ALA A 30 -19.89 2.02 1.74
N LYS A 31 -20.32 2.17 0.49
CA LYS A 31 -21.71 1.94 0.06
C LYS A 31 -22.09 0.46 0.09
N ARG A 32 -21.12 -0.43 -0.01
CA ARG A 32 -21.32 -1.89 -0.15
C ARG A 32 -21.06 -2.64 1.15
N ARG A 33 -20.23 -2.06 2.04
CA ARG A 33 -19.73 -2.71 3.26
C ARG A 33 -19.74 -1.76 4.45
N ASP A 34 -20.51 -2.10 5.45
CA ASP A 34 -20.56 -1.33 6.69
C ASP A 34 -19.35 -1.59 7.62
N ASP A 35 -18.67 -2.74 7.44
CA ASP A 35 -17.52 -3.17 8.24
C ASP A 35 -16.16 -2.66 7.72
N ALA A 36 -16.10 -2.04 6.53
CA ALA A 36 -14.84 -1.53 5.99
C ALA A 36 -14.38 -0.24 6.69
N VAL A 37 -13.08 -0.14 6.95
CA VAL A 37 -12.39 1.05 7.46
C VAL A 37 -11.16 1.36 6.59
N LEU A 38 -10.88 2.65 6.40
CA LEU A 38 -9.68 3.11 5.71
C LEU A 38 -8.68 3.67 6.72
N LEU A 39 -7.47 3.14 6.72
CA LEU A 39 -6.38 3.53 7.61
C LEU A 39 -5.32 4.29 6.81
N LEU A 40 -5.16 5.58 7.07
CA LEU A 40 -4.23 6.47 6.38
C LEU A 40 -3.02 6.76 7.26
N VAL A 41 -1.85 6.30 6.84
CA VAL A 41 -0.57 6.49 7.54
C VAL A 41 0.29 7.49 6.79
N GLY A 42 0.67 8.56 7.47
CA GLY A 42 1.51 9.62 6.94
C GLY A 42 0.98 11.01 7.28
N THR A 43 1.71 12.02 6.81
CA THR A 43 1.36 13.45 6.94
C THR A 43 1.79 14.18 5.67
N GLY A 44 1.33 15.40 5.46
CA GLY A 44 1.71 16.24 4.33
C GLY A 44 0.76 17.41 4.13
N GLU A 45 1.07 18.23 3.14
CA GLU A 45 0.36 19.49 2.85
C GLU A 45 -1.10 19.28 2.45
N ALA A 46 -1.44 18.15 1.82
CA ALA A 46 -2.81 17.84 1.43
C ALA A 46 -3.67 17.30 2.61
N GLY A 47 -3.10 17.13 3.81
CA GLY A 47 -3.80 16.49 4.93
C GLY A 47 -5.10 17.18 5.33
N ALA A 48 -5.12 18.52 5.36
CA ALA A 48 -6.32 19.29 5.73
C ALA A 48 -7.44 19.15 4.69
N SER A 49 -7.09 19.21 3.40
CA SER A 49 -8.07 19.06 2.31
C SER A 49 -8.62 17.64 2.22
N VAL A 50 -7.80 16.62 2.47
CA VAL A 50 -8.26 15.22 2.53
C VAL A 50 -9.22 14.99 3.70
N LYS A 51 -8.95 15.59 4.88
CA LYS A 51 -9.88 15.52 6.01
C LYS A 51 -11.22 16.18 5.68
N ALA A 52 -11.19 17.38 5.09
CA ALA A 52 -12.42 18.06 4.68
C ALA A 52 -13.24 17.23 3.68
N LEU A 53 -12.58 16.56 2.74
CA LEU A 53 -13.25 15.66 1.78
C LEU A 53 -13.88 14.46 2.49
N VAL A 54 -13.19 13.86 3.47
CA VAL A 54 -13.71 12.75 4.28
C VAL A 54 -14.99 13.18 5.03
N ASP A 55 -14.97 14.38 5.62
CA ASP A 55 -16.13 14.94 6.33
C ASP A 55 -17.29 15.22 5.34
N GLU A 56 -17.02 15.81 4.18
CA GLU A 56 -18.01 16.06 3.11
C GLU A 56 -18.66 14.75 2.63
N ARG A 57 -17.90 13.67 2.53
CA ARG A 57 -18.40 12.34 2.12
C ARG A 57 -19.11 11.58 3.25
N GLY A 58 -19.15 12.11 4.47
CA GLY A 58 -19.76 11.46 5.63
C GLY A 58 -19.00 10.22 6.11
N LEU A 59 -17.68 10.16 5.90
CA LEU A 59 -16.83 9.01 6.17
C LEU A 59 -15.98 9.16 7.44
N THR A 60 -16.21 10.19 8.24
CA THR A 60 -15.40 10.57 9.42
C THR A 60 -15.19 9.42 10.40
N ASP A 61 -16.22 8.59 10.62
CA ASP A 61 -16.14 7.46 11.54
C ASP A 61 -15.38 6.26 10.97
N ARG A 62 -15.23 6.20 9.65
CA ARG A 62 -14.69 5.05 8.91
C ARG A 62 -13.30 5.30 8.32
N VAL A 63 -12.82 6.55 8.27
CA VAL A 63 -11.47 6.90 7.83
C VAL A 63 -10.64 7.34 9.04
N LYS A 64 -9.54 6.63 9.30
CA LYS A 64 -8.66 6.90 10.44
C LYS A 64 -7.33 7.47 9.96
N PHE A 65 -7.04 8.69 10.38
CA PHE A 65 -5.76 9.36 10.12
C PHE A 65 -4.77 9.01 11.25
N LEU A 66 -3.81 8.15 10.96
CA LEU A 66 -2.87 7.63 11.97
C LEU A 66 -1.62 8.51 12.13
N GLY A 67 -1.48 9.56 11.28
CA GLY A 67 -0.32 10.44 11.31
C GLY A 67 0.97 9.74 10.89
N GLN A 68 2.11 10.36 11.19
CA GLN A 68 3.42 9.76 10.96
C GLN A 68 3.69 8.68 12.00
N ARG A 69 4.10 7.49 11.53
CA ARG A 69 4.36 6.32 12.38
C ARG A 69 5.76 5.79 12.14
N ILE A 70 6.38 5.26 13.19
CA ILE A 70 7.68 4.55 13.15
C ILE A 70 7.50 3.02 13.15
N ASP A 71 6.31 2.55 13.49
CA ASP A 71 5.94 1.14 13.60
C ASP A 71 5.06 0.69 12.42
N VAL A 72 5.33 1.19 11.22
CA VAL A 72 4.56 0.91 9.99
C VAL A 72 4.52 -0.59 9.68
N ASN A 73 5.62 -1.31 9.97
CA ASN A 73 5.71 -2.76 9.85
C ASN A 73 4.62 -3.51 10.67
N ARG A 74 4.23 -2.97 11.82
CA ARG A 74 3.14 -3.52 12.64
C ARG A 74 1.77 -3.15 12.07
N LEU A 75 1.66 -1.96 11.47
CA LEU A 75 0.41 -1.52 10.85
C LEU A 75 0.08 -2.34 9.61
N TYR A 76 1.07 -2.72 8.79
CA TYR A 76 0.83 -3.67 7.70
C TYR A 76 0.23 -5.00 8.19
N GLN A 77 0.53 -5.43 9.41
CA GLN A 77 -0.08 -6.63 9.99
C GLN A 77 -1.56 -6.43 10.37
N ALA A 78 -2.00 -5.19 10.52
CA ALA A 78 -3.39 -4.84 10.85
C ALA A 78 -4.25 -4.52 9.62
N PHE A 79 -3.65 -4.46 8.42
CA PHE A 79 -4.38 -4.26 7.16
C PHE A 79 -4.83 -5.59 6.58
N ASP A 80 -5.93 -5.60 5.85
CA ASP A 80 -6.41 -6.72 5.05
C ASP A 80 -6.06 -6.55 3.56
N ALA A 81 -5.96 -5.29 3.10
CA ALA A 81 -5.49 -4.95 1.76
C ALA A 81 -4.66 -3.66 1.81
N PHE A 82 -3.69 -3.53 0.91
CA PHE A 82 -2.91 -2.30 0.71
C PHE A 82 -3.31 -1.64 -0.62
N VAL A 83 -3.60 -0.33 -0.58
CA VAL A 83 -4.10 0.42 -1.75
C VAL A 83 -3.23 1.65 -1.99
N LEU A 84 -2.71 1.81 -3.21
CA LEU A 84 -1.83 2.90 -3.59
C LEU A 84 -2.17 3.45 -4.99
N PRO A 85 -3.10 4.40 -5.09
CA PRO A 85 -3.52 5.00 -6.37
C PRO A 85 -2.66 6.19 -6.78
N SER A 86 -1.34 6.11 -6.60
CA SER A 86 -0.41 7.19 -6.92
C SER A 86 -0.45 7.55 -8.40
N LEU A 87 -0.33 8.85 -8.71
CA LEU A 87 -0.26 9.36 -10.08
C LEU A 87 1.02 8.94 -10.80
N TYR A 88 2.10 8.78 -10.05
CA TYR A 88 3.41 8.30 -10.50
C TYR A 88 4.25 7.90 -9.29
N GLU A 89 5.13 6.93 -9.46
CA GLU A 89 6.15 6.54 -8.49
C GLU A 89 7.42 6.11 -9.22
N GLY A 90 8.57 6.34 -8.57
CA GLY A 90 9.75 5.55 -8.86
C GLY A 90 9.60 4.15 -8.23
N LEU A 91 10.68 3.60 -7.67
CA LEU A 91 10.56 2.37 -6.89
C LEU A 91 9.78 2.65 -5.59
N CYS A 92 8.57 2.13 -5.53
CA CYS A 92 7.65 2.38 -4.42
C CYS A 92 7.92 1.43 -3.25
N LEU A 93 8.81 1.80 -2.32
CA LEU A 93 9.20 0.95 -1.19
C LEU A 93 8.01 0.54 -0.31
N VAL A 94 7.03 1.43 -0.09
CA VAL A 94 5.84 1.08 0.71
C VAL A 94 5.00 -0.03 0.07
N GLY A 95 5.01 -0.13 -1.27
CA GLY A 95 4.39 -1.25 -1.99
C GLY A 95 5.16 -2.56 -1.80
N VAL A 96 6.49 -2.52 -1.78
CA VAL A 96 7.33 -3.68 -1.45
C VAL A 96 7.12 -4.11 0.00
N GLU A 97 7.13 -3.17 0.95
CA GLU A 97 6.90 -3.42 2.37
C GLU A 97 5.54 -4.09 2.64
N ALA A 98 4.49 -3.64 1.96
CA ALA A 98 3.16 -4.23 2.05
C ALA A 98 3.17 -5.69 1.58
N GLN A 99 3.81 -5.97 0.44
CA GLN A 99 3.96 -7.33 -0.09
C GLN A 99 4.78 -8.22 0.84
N VAL A 100 5.90 -7.73 1.39
CA VAL A 100 6.71 -8.45 2.40
C VAL A 100 5.88 -8.82 3.63
N SER A 101 4.86 -8.03 3.93
CA SER A 101 3.92 -8.30 5.02
C SER A 101 2.80 -9.28 4.63
N GLY A 102 2.81 -9.82 3.40
CA GLY A 102 1.81 -10.75 2.88
C GLY A 102 0.49 -10.11 2.48
N LEU A 103 0.46 -8.79 2.30
CA LEU A 103 -0.77 -8.10 1.93
C LEU A 103 -1.06 -8.21 0.43
N PRO A 104 -2.31 -8.45 0.05
CA PRO A 104 -2.75 -8.18 -1.32
C PRO A 104 -2.64 -6.68 -1.59
N CYS A 105 -2.05 -6.33 -2.74
CA CYS A 105 -1.74 -4.96 -3.11
C CYS A 105 -2.49 -4.54 -4.38
N LEU A 106 -3.24 -3.43 -4.29
CA LEU A 106 -3.82 -2.73 -5.42
C LEU A 106 -3.01 -1.45 -5.68
N LEU A 107 -2.40 -1.37 -6.83
CA LEU A 107 -1.50 -0.29 -7.22
C LEU A 107 -2.02 0.38 -8.49
N SER A 108 -1.76 1.69 -8.63
CA SER A 108 -1.99 2.38 -9.91
C SER A 108 -1.13 1.77 -11.02
N ASP A 109 -1.66 1.65 -12.22
CA ASP A 109 -0.94 1.24 -13.42
C ASP A 109 0.13 2.25 -13.88
N ALA A 110 0.11 3.47 -13.33
CA ALA A 110 1.16 4.48 -13.50
C ALA A 110 2.43 4.20 -12.65
N ILE A 111 2.42 3.18 -11.79
CA ILE A 111 3.56 2.74 -10.99
C ILE A 111 4.37 1.70 -11.78
N THR A 112 5.72 1.78 -11.71
CA THR A 112 6.57 0.78 -12.37
C THR A 112 6.27 -0.63 -11.88
N ARG A 113 6.22 -1.60 -12.81
CA ARG A 113 6.00 -3.02 -12.49
C ARG A 113 7.13 -3.65 -11.64
N GLU A 114 8.28 -3.00 -11.56
CA GLU A 114 9.39 -3.45 -10.71
C GLU A 114 9.03 -3.51 -9.22
N VAL A 115 7.97 -2.80 -8.80
CA VAL A 115 7.44 -2.88 -7.42
C VAL A 115 6.82 -4.23 -7.13
N ASP A 116 6.35 -4.96 -8.14
CA ASP A 116 5.68 -6.26 -7.98
C ASP A 116 6.70 -7.39 -7.80
N VAL A 117 7.11 -7.58 -6.56
CA VAL A 117 8.11 -8.59 -6.16
C VAL A 117 7.50 -9.96 -5.87
N THR A 118 6.17 -10.04 -5.75
CA THR A 118 5.43 -11.29 -5.54
C THR A 118 4.82 -11.86 -6.81
N GLY A 119 4.58 -11.03 -7.83
CA GLY A 119 3.79 -11.36 -9.00
C GLY A 119 2.27 -11.33 -8.76
N GLU A 120 1.85 -10.86 -7.58
CA GLU A 120 0.45 -10.89 -7.12
C GLU A 120 -0.21 -9.51 -7.02
N CYS A 121 0.53 -8.43 -7.36
CA CYS A 121 -0.04 -7.10 -7.33
C CYS A 121 -1.08 -6.90 -8.44
N LYS A 122 -2.20 -6.29 -8.09
CA LYS A 122 -3.19 -5.81 -9.05
C LYS A 122 -2.87 -4.38 -9.45
N PHE A 123 -2.72 -4.13 -10.74
CA PHE A 123 -2.47 -2.80 -11.28
C PHE A 123 -3.72 -2.30 -12.00
N LEU A 124 -4.23 -1.16 -11.57
CA LEU A 124 -5.50 -0.61 -12.02
C LEU A 124 -5.33 0.82 -12.52
N SER A 125 -6.05 1.17 -13.58
CA SER A 125 -6.17 2.57 -14.01
C SER A 125 -6.88 3.41 -12.95
N ILE A 126 -6.46 4.65 -12.80
CA ILE A 126 -7.09 5.63 -11.90
C ILE A 126 -8.29 6.35 -12.51
N ASP A 127 -8.88 5.80 -13.58
CA ASP A 127 -10.02 6.41 -14.28
C ASP A 127 -11.35 6.15 -13.57
N SER A 128 -11.46 5.06 -12.78
CA SER A 128 -12.73 4.65 -12.18
C SER A 128 -12.55 4.13 -10.75
N PRO A 129 -13.04 4.86 -9.73
CA PRO A 129 -13.08 4.38 -8.35
C PRO A 129 -13.88 3.08 -8.18
N VAL A 130 -14.90 2.87 -9.00
CA VAL A 130 -15.77 1.67 -8.94
C VAL A 130 -14.97 0.41 -9.25
N VAL A 131 -14.09 0.43 -10.26
CA VAL A 131 -13.23 -0.72 -10.60
C VAL A 131 -12.31 -1.11 -9.44
N TRP A 132 -11.76 -0.11 -8.74
CA TRP A 132 -10.96 -0.36 -7.54
C TRP A 132 -11.78 -0.96 -6.40
N ALA A 133 -13.01 -0.49 -6.22
CA ALA A 133 -13.91 -1.03 -5.22
C ALA A 133 -14.30 -2.48 -5.55
N ASP A 134 -14.56 -2.81 -6.82
CA ASP A 134 -14.85 -4.18 -7.28
C ASP A 134 -13.68 -5.13 -6.98
N GLU A 135 -12.44 -4.69 -7.25
CA GLU A 135 -11.24 -5.49 -6.94
C GLU A 135 -11.02 -5.64 -5.43
N ILE A 136 -11.26 -4.59 -4.63
CA ILE A 136 -11.22 -4.68 -3.17
C ILE A 136 -12.24 -5.72 -2.68
N ASP A 137 -13.47 -5.69 -3.16
CA ASP A 137 -14.51 -6.66 -2.79
C ASP A 137 -14.11 -8.10 -3.19
N SER A 138 -13.45 -8.28 -4.33
CA SER A 138 -12.97 -9.59 -4.76
C SER A 138 -11.87 -10.15 -3.84
N LEU A 139 -10.96 -9.31 -3.34
CA LEU A 139 -9.92 -9.74 -2.40
C LEU A 139 -10.50 -10.26 -1.09
N LEU A 140 -11.65 -9.75 -0.68
CA LEU A 140 -12.32 -10.13 0.56
C LEU A 140 -12.82 -11.57 0.57
N GLN A 141 -13.19 -12.10 -0.58
CA GLN A 141 -13.61 -13.51 -0.70
C GLN A 141 -12.44 -14.46 -0.48
N TYR A 142 -11.19 -13.99 -0.65
CA TYR A 142 -9.98 -14.78 -0.50
C TYR A 142 -9.22 -14.52 0.81
N SER A 143 -9.40 -13.36 1.45
CA SER A 143 -8.56 -12.94 2.60
C SER A 143 -8.83 -13.67 3.91
N TYR A 144 -9.94 -14.42 4.03
CA TYR A 144 -10.22 -15.21 5.23
C TYR A 144 -9.34 -16.46 5.36
N GLU A 145 -8.67 -16.91 4.28
CA GLU A 145 -7.87 -18.13 4.25
C GLU A 145 -6.35 -17.92 4.29
N GLY A 146 -5.87 -16.69 4.37
CA GLY A 146 -4.44 -16.48 4.60
C GLY A 146 -3.80 -15.38 3.77
N ARG A 147 -2.96 -14.62 4.46
CA ARG A 147 -1.97 -13.75 3.83
C ARG A 147 -1.10 -14.56 2.87
N LEU A 148 -0.65 -13.95 1.80
CA LEU A 148 0.23 -14.59 0.83
C LEU A 148 1.41 -15.27 1.55
N SER A 149 1.61 -16.55 1.30
CA SER A 149 2.73 -17.29 1.82
C SER A 149 4.00 -16.88 1.07
N ILE A 150 4.87 -16.11 1.73
CA ILE A 150 6.02 -15.50 1.11
C ILE A 150 7.29 -16.23 1.49
N SER A 151 8.09 -16.64 0.50
CA SER A 151 9.42 -17.18 0.75
C SER A 151 10.45 -16.07 0.93
N SER A 152 11.34 -16.20 1.92
CA SER A 152 12.40 -15.22 2.20
C SER A 152 13.33 -14.93 1.01
N GLY A 153 13.39 -15.82 0.02
CA GLY A 153 14.18 -15.65 -1.19
C GLY A 153 13.64 -14.61 -2.17
N GLN A 154 12.31 -14.36 -2.18
CA GLN A 154 11.68 -13.39 -3.09
C GLN A 154 12.09 -11.95 -2.82
N PHE A 155 12.55 -11.64 -1.61
CA PHE A 155 12.93 -10.28 -1.18
C PHE A 155 14.43 -10.09 -0.99
N ALA A 156 15.26 -11.04 -1.44
CA ALA A 156 16.70 -10.96 -1.28
C ALA A 156 17.30 -9.66 -1.84
N ASP A 157 16.72 -9.12 -2.92
CA ASP A 157 17.17 -7.89 -3.55
C ASP A 157 16.78 -6.61 -2.77
N TYR A 158 15.86 -6.72 -1.81
CA TYR A 158 15.45 -5.62 -0.92
C TYR A 158 16.00 -5.78 0.51
N ASN A 159 16.74 -6.86 0.77
CA ASN A 159 17.40 -7.07 2.05
C ASN A 159 18.71 -6.25 2.12
N VAL A 160 18.73 -5.22 2.94
CA VAL A 160 19.83 -4.25 3.06
C VAL A 160 21.15 -4.95 3.45
N GLU A 161 21.10 -5.96 4.33
CA GLU A 161 22.29 -6.70 4.77
C GLU A 161 22.88 -7.51 3.61
N LEU A 162 22.03 -8.27 2.90
CA LEU A 162 22.47 -9.05 1.72
C LEU A 162 23.00 -8.15 0.60
N GLN A 163 22.36 -7.01 0.35
CA GLN A 163 22.83 -6.05 -0.65
C GLN A 163 24.15 -5.41 -0.23
N GLY A 164 24.32 -5.08 1.03
CA GLY A 164 25.56 -4.57 1.60
C GLY A 164 26.73 -5.55 1.42
N GLU A 165 26.50 -6.84 1.72
CA GLU A 165 27.48 -7.90 1.51
C GLU A 165 27.86 -8.08 0.00
N ARG A 166 26.84 -8.11 -0.89
CA ARG A 166 27.04 -8.20 -2.35
C ARG A 166 27.86 -7.02 -2.87
N LEU A 167 27.55 -5.82 -2.44
CA LEU A 167 28.25 -4.60 -2.84
C LEU A 167 29.71 -4.61 -2.33
N THR A 168 29.94 -4.96 -1.07
CA THR A 168 31.27 -5.08 -0.48
C THR A 168 32.13 -6.07 -1.25
N ARG A 169 31.58 -7.25 -1.55
CA ARG A 169 32.28 -8.28 -2.34
C ARG A 169 32.65 -7.76 -3.73
N LYS A 170 31.73 -7.07 -4.40
CA LYS A 170 31.98 -6.48 -5.71
C LYS A 170 33.12 -5.45 -5.68
N TYR A 171 33.18 -4.59 -4.67
CA TYR A 171 34.26 -3.62 -4.52
C TYR A 171 35.61 -4.29 -4.22
N LEU A 172 35.65 -5.31 -3.36
CA LEU A 172 36.87 -6.08 -3.08
C LEU A 172 37.39 -6.78 -4.33
N ASP A 173 36.53 -7.39 -5.15
CA ASP A 173 36.91 -8.02 -6.43
C ASP A 173 37.47 -7.00 -7.42
N LEU A 174 36.90 -5.80 -7.50
CA LEU A 174 37.41 -4.74 -8.36
C LEU A 174 38.80 -4.22 -7.89
N TYR A 175 38.99 -4.11 -6.58
CA TYR A 175 40.25 -3.66 -5.99
C TYR A 175 41.37 -4.69 -6.17
N SER A 176 41.09 -5.99 -6.12
CA SER A 176 42.05 -7.07 -6.27
C SER A 176 42.52 -7.29 -7.72
N ARG A 177 41.82 -6.69 -8.71
CA ARG A 177 42.18 -6.80 -10.15
C ARG A 177 43.09 -5.65 -10.65
N ASN A 178 43.35 -4.65 -9.80
CA ASN A 178 44.31 -3.56 -10.05
C ASN A 178 45.59 -3.77 -9.25
#